data_1348b34b777b9e67534d90e153d10336
#
_entry.id   1348b34b777b9e67534d90e153d10336
#
_cell.length_a   1.000
_cell.length_b   1.000
_cell.length_c   1.000
_cell.angle_alpha   90.00
_cell.angle_beta   90.00
_cell.angle_gamma   90.00
#
_symmetry.space_group_name_H-M   'P 1'
#
loop_
_entity.id
_entity.type
_entity.pdbx_description
1 polymer ?
#
loop_
_entity_poly.entity_id
_entity_poly.type
_entity_poly.pdbx_seq_one_letter_code
_entity_poly.pdbx_strand_id
1 'polypeptide(L)'
;MSGSDTLAKRVTGTGSVGVGPARVRGFQVTTGAGAGRLTITQGNGGATAIDIDFGASTSDSVFIPDEGVRVSDIYVSTLTNITAVTIFYN
;
A
#
# COMPACT_ATOMS: atom_id res chain seq x y z
N MET A 1 -1.51 3.54 -26.06
CA MET A 1 -1.56 3.75 -24.62
C MET A 1 -0.17 3.78 -24.05
N SER A 2 0.07 4.69 -23.24
CA SER A 2 1.36 4.76 -22.59
C SER A 2 1.47 3.69 -21.52
N GLY A 3 2.69 3.38 -21.10
CA GLY A 3 2.94 2.46 -20.00
C GLY A 3 2.60 3.04 -18.64
N SER A 4 1.79 4.08 -18.57
CA SER A 4 1.42 4.75 -17.33
C SER A 4 0.08 4.28 -16.78
N ASP A 5 -0.48 3.19 -17.30
CA ASP A 5 -1.70 2.63 -16.75
C ASP A 5 -1.48 2.23 -15.29
N THR A 6 -2.37 2.70 -14.44
CA THR A 6 -2.35 2.31 -13.03
C THR A 6 -3.02 0.95 -12.86
N LEU A 7 -2.34 0.07 -12.17
CA LEU A 7 -2.84 -1.26 -11.83
C LEU A 7 -3.29 -1.25 -10.38
N ALA A 8 -4.08 -2.25 -10.00
CA ALA A 8 -4.59 -2.36 -8.64
C ALA A 8 -4.37 -3.77 -8.10
N LYS A 9 -3.97 -3.87 -6.83
CA LYS A 9 -3.79 -5.14 -6.15
C LYS A 9 -4.43 -5.07 -4.77
N ARG A 10 -5.37 -5.96 -4.50
CA ARG A 10 -6.00 -6.07 -3.18
C ARG A 10 -5.14 -6.93 -2.27
N VAL A 11 -4.92 -6.46 -1.04
CA VAL A 11 -4.09 -7.13 -0.04
C VAL A 11 -4.88 -7.25 1.24
N THR A 12 -4.91 -8.45 1.83
CA THR A 12 -5.61 -8.71 3.08
C THR A 12 -4.71 -9.25 4.17
N GLY A 13 -3.42 -9.38 3.91
CA GLY A 13 -2.42 -9.87 4.86
C GLY A 13 -1.05 -9.31 4.56
N THR A 14 -0.12 -9.52 5.48
CA THR A 14 1.27 -9.10 5.29
C THR A 14 1.99 -10.00 4.31
N GLY A 15 3.05 -9.49 3.72
CA GLY A 15 3.90 -10.24 2.79
C GLY A 15 4.17 -9.50 1.50
N SER A 16 4.86 -10.16 0.60
CA SER A 16 5.16 -9.60 -0.71
C SER A 16 3.90 -9.55 -1.57
N VAL A 17 3.71 -8.43 -2.25
CA VAL A 17 2.58 -8.27 -3.18
C VAL A 17 2.86 -8.97 -4.51
N GLY A 18 4.13 -9.22 -4.83
CA GLY A 18 4.50 -10.02 -6.00
C GLY A 18 4.48 -9.29 -7.31
N VAL A 19 4.54 -7.96 -7.30
CA VAL A 19 4.48 -7.18 -8.55
C VAL A 19 5.85 -6.67 -9.00
N GLY A 20 6.92 -6.95 -8.24
CA GLY A 20 8.27 -6.48 -8.57
C GLY A 20 8.43 -4.99 -8.40
N PRO A 21 9.43 -4.39 -9.06
CA PRO A 21 9.64 -2.95 -8.96
C PRO A 21 8.42 -2.18 -9.49
N ALA A 22 7.97 -1.19 -8.72
CA ALA A 22 6.78 -0.43 -9.07
C ALA A 22 6.79 0.94 -8.42
N ARG A 23 5.93 1.81 -8.90
CA ARG A 23 5.63 3.09 -8.25
C ARG A 23 4.26 2.96 -7.60
N VAL A 24 4.22 3.19 -6.30
CA VAL A 24 2.96 3.18 -5.55
C VAL A 24 2.28 4.53 -5.74
N ARG A 25 1.06 4.50 -6.26
CA ARG A 25 0.31 5.72 -6.61
C ARG A 25 -0.76 6.06 -5.58
N GLY A 26 -1.16 5.10 -4.80
CA GLY A 26 -2.16 5.36 -3.78
C GLY A 26 -2.73 4.09 -3.16
N PHE A 27 -3.68 4.29 -2.26
CA PHE A 27 -4.33 3.21 -1.54
C PHE A 27 -5.81 3.48 -1.36
N GLN A 28 -6.61 2.41 -1.33
CA GLN A 28 -7.96 2.42 -0.80
C GLN A 28 -7.96 1.46 0.39
N VAL A 29 -8.23 1.99 1.59
CA VAL A 29 -8.09 1.25 2.83
C VAL A 29 -9.42 1.15 3.55
N THR A 30 -9.73 -0.03 4.08
CA THR A 30 -10.87 -0.24 4.98
C THR A 30 -10.33 -0.72 6.31
N THR A 31 -10.56 0.06 7.38
CA THR A 31 -10.09 -0.30 8.72
C THR A 31 -11.18 -1.04 9.51
N GLY A 32 -10.73 -1.80 10.51
CA GLY A 32 -11.62 -2.45 11.46
C GLY A 32 -11.97 -1.54 12.64
N ALA A 33 -12.27 -2.14 13.78
CA ALA A 33 -12.75 -1.42 14.97
C ALA A 33 -11.70 -0.55 15.64
N GLY A 34 -10.42 -0.81 15.42
CA GLY A 34 -9.31 -0.02 15.98
C GLY A 34 -8.63 0.81 14.94
N ALA A 35 -7.80 1.76 15.38
CA ALA A 35 -6.98 2.54 14.48
C ALA A 35 -6.06 1.64 13.66
N GLY A 36 -5.92 1.93 12.37
CA GLY A 36 -5.14 1.12 11.45
C GLY A 36 -3.76 1.68 11.19
N ARG A 37 -2.87 0.81 10.75
CA ARG A 37 -1.54 1.20 10.31
C ARG A 37 -1.10 0.34 9.14
N LEU A 38 -0.57 0.97 8.13
CA LEU A 38 -0.01 0.31 6.95
C LEU A 38 1.45 0.71 6.80
N THR A 39 2.33 -0.27 6.73
CA THR A 39 3.74 -0.04 6.46
C THR A 39 4.17 -0.87 5.25
N ILE A 40 4.77 -0.21 4.27
CA ILE A 40 5.33 -0.84 3.09
C ILE A 40 6.83 -0.64 3.10
N THR A 41 7.57 -1.73 2.88
CA THR A 41 9.03 -1.71 2.85
C THR A 41 9.56 -2.05 1.46
N GLN A 42 10.85 -1.79 1.27
CA GLN A 42 11.59 -2.14 0.05
C GLN A 42 11.93 -3.63 0.10
N GLY A 43 10.91 -4.47 -0.12
CA GLY A 43 11.06 -5.90 0.04
C GLY A 43 11.05 -6.35 1.49
N ASN A 44 11.17 -7.65 1.70
CA ASN A 44 11.16 -8.25 3.02
C ASN A 44 12.42 -7.84 3.79
N GLY A 45 12.23 -7.14 4.91
CA GLY A 45 13.34 -6.66 5.72
C GLY A 45 14.03 -5.42 5.20
N GLY A 46 13.52 -4.82 4.13
CA GLY A 46 14.10 -3.60 3.56
C GLY A 46 13.71 -2.34 4.30
N ALA A 47 14.21 -1.21 3.80
CA ALA A 47 13.91 0.10 4.36
C ALA A 47 12.43 0.43 4.20
N THR A 48 11.88 1.19 5.15
CA THR A 48 10.50 1.63 5.07
C THR A 48 10.33 2.62 3.92
N ALA A 49 9.39 2.32 3.04
CA ALA A 49 9.04 3.21 1.93
C ALA A 49 7.84 4.07 2.27
N ILE A 50 6.82 3.49 2.90
CA ILE A 50 5.58 4.18 3.26
C ILE A 50 5.14 3.66 4.62
N ASP A 51 4.73 4.60 5.51
CA ASP A 51 4.22 4.26 6.83
C ASP A 51 3.11 5.26 7.15
N ILE A 52 1.88 4.75 7.24
CA ILE A 52 0.67 5.58 7.33
C ILE A 52 -0.26 5.02 8.40
N ASP A 53 -0.84 5.93 9.19
CA ASP A 53 -1.88 5.59 10.16
C ASP A 53 -3.26 5.99 9.62
N PHE A 54 -4.27 5.21 9.98
CA PHE A 54 -5.67 5.45 9.61
C PHE A 54 -6.54 5.45 10.85
N GLY A 55 -7.67 6.17 10.77
CA GLY A 55 -8.67 6.14 11.83
C GLY A 55 -9.38 4.80 11.91
N ALA A 56 -10.07 4.58 13.04
CA ALA A 56 -10.86 3.36 13.25
C ALA A 56 -12.16 3.41 12.45
N SER A 57 -12.66 2.24 12.06
CA SER A 57 -13.98 2.05 11.43
C SER A 57 -14.21 3.00 10.25
N THR A 58 -13.22 3.12 9.38
CA THR A 58 -13.30 4.06 8.26
C THR A 58 -12.84 3.42 6.96
N SER A 59 -13.20 4.06 5.86
CA SER A 59 -12.72 3.75 4.53
C SER A 59 -12.06 5.01 3.99
N ASP A 60 -10.79 4.94 3.68
CA ASP A 60 -10.02 6.08 3.22
C ASP A 60 -9.30 5.79 1.92
N SER A 61 -9.18 6.83 1.11
CA SER A 61 -8.36 6.81 -0.10
C SER A 61 -7.19 7.76 0.09
N VAL A 62 -6.00 7.29 -0.22
CA VAL A 62 -4.79 8.10 -0.19
C VAL A 62 -4.17 8.09 -1.58
N PHE A 63 -3.94 9.26 -2.14
CA PHE A 63 -3.28 9.38 -3.43
C PHE A 63 -1.97 10.13 -3.28
N ILE A 64 -0.91 9.55 -3.83
CA ILE A 64 0.43 10.11 -3.77
C ILE A 64 0.61 10.93 -5.04
N PRO A 65 0.95 12.22 -4.91
CA PRO A 65 1.06 13.10 -6.08
C PRO A 65 2.28 12.77 -6.94
N ASP A 66 2.30 13.35 -8.11
CA ASP A 66 3.40 13.28 -9.08
C ASP A 66 3.71 11.86 -9.51
N GLU A 67 4.91 11.40 -9.28
CA GLU A 67 5.36 10.09 -9.76
C GLU A 67 5.10 8.97 -8.75
N GLY A 68 4.49 9.26 -7.62
CA GLY A 68 4.28 8.28 -6.56
C GLY A 68 5.56 7.94 -5.82
N VAL A 69 5.55 6.83 -5.10
CA VAL A 69 6.70 6.34 -4.34
C VAL A 69 7.25 5.10 -5.02
N ARG A 70 8.53 5.15 -5.39
CA ARG A 70 9.19 4.00 -6.03
C ARG A 70 9.56 2.96 -4.98
N VAL A 71 9.15 1.71 -5.24
CA VAL A 71 9.42 0.58 -4.36
C VAL A 71 9.99 -0.56 -5.19
N SER A 72 11.13 -1.11 -4.78
CA SER A 72 11.80 -2.18 -5.50
C SER A 72 11.02 -3.50 -5.46
N ASP A 73 10.33 -3.75 -4.35
CA ASP A 73 9.42 -4.89 -4.19
C ASP A 73 8.43 -4.47 -3.11
N ILE A 74 7.17 -4.37 -3.47
CA ILE A 74 6.14 -3.94 -2.53
C ILE A 74 5.93 -5.05 -1.52
N TYR A 75 6.40 -4.81 -0.29
CA TYR A 75 6.25 -5.75 0.82
C TYR A 75 5.44 -5.06 1.92
N VAL A 76 4.30 -5.65 2.28
CA VAL A 76 3.47 -5.13 3.35
C VAL A 76 3.97 -5.73 4.66
N SER A 77 4.69 -4.93 5.44
CA SER A 77 5.29 -5.39 6.69
C SER A 77 4.36 -5.22 7.87
N THR A 78 3.46 -4.25 7.83
CA THR A 78 2.48 -3.99 8.88
C THR A 78 1.10 -3.74 8.27
N LEU A 79 0.10 -4.44 8.78
CA LEU A 79 -1.28 -4.30 8.34
C LEU A 79 -2.17 -4.45 9.59
N THR A 80 -2.11 -3.45 10.48
CA THR A 80 -2.79 -3.48 11.78
C THR A 80 -4.20 -2.94 11.64
N ASN A 81 -5.19 -3.71 12.11
CA ASN A 81 -6.61 -3.33 12.10
C ASN A 81 -7.11 -2.87 10.72
N ILE A 82 -6.53 -3.41 9.66
CA ILE A 82 -6.94 -3.14 8.29
C ILE A 82 -7.56 -4.41 7.72
N THR A 83 -8.82 -4.32 7.33
CA THR A 83 -9.53 -5.45 6.75
C THR A 83 -9.01 -5.75 5.35
N ALA A 84 -8.79 -4.71 4.57
CA ALA A 84 -8.27 -4.84 3.23
C ALA A 84 -7.66 -3.52 2.76
N VAL A 85 -6.64 -3.60 1.93
CA VAL A 85 -6.08 -2.45 1.24
C VAL A 85 -5.94 -2.79 -0.23
N THR A 86 -6.37 -1.87 -1.09
CA THR A 86 -6.09 -1.96 -2.52
C THR A 86 -4.96 -0.99 -2.82
N ILE A 87 -3.87 -1.51 -3.37
CA ILE A 87 -2.70 -0.72 -3.70
C ILE A 87 -2.76 -0.39 -5.19
N PHE A 88 -2.72 0.91 -5.50
CA PHE A 88 -2.65 1.38 -6.89
C PHE A 88 -1.19 1.65 -7.23
N TYR A 89 -0.73 1.06 -8.33
CA TYR A 89 0.69 1.12 -8.71
C TYR A 89 0.86 1.09 -10.23
N ASN A 90 2.05 1.42 -10.66
CA ASN A 90 2.45 1.22 -12.06
C ASN A 90 3.97 1.13 -12.27
#